data_d8e0bd27500ca8a36a968b06cb823fd8
#
_entry.id   d8e0bd27500ca8a36a968b06cb823fd8
#
_cell.length_a   1.000
_cell.length_b   1.000
_cell.length_c   1.000
_cell.angle_alpha   90.00
_cell.angle_beta   90.00
_cell.angle_gamma   90.00
#
_symmetry.space_group_name_H-M   'P 1'
#
loop_
_entity.id
_entity.type
_entity.pdbx_description
1 polymer ?
#
loop_
_entity_poly.entity_id
_entity_poly.type
_entity_poly.pdbx_seq_one_letter_code
_entity_poly.pdbx_strand_id
1 'polypeptide(L)'
;TIETRPEFVTDQNCRDRRAMGVTRIEMGVQSTDDAVLDLNKRGHHLAEVEKALHKLRQYAFKFSIHIMPGLYGSTLEKDIQTFRDVYANPYLKPDEIKFYPTSVIPQTELYELYQQGKYEPITTEEISEIIKTTFREIIPPYTRIKRLIRDIPATEISAGSNVTNLSQLMHEKLLKKYQKADADFRSAFYCKLYQDLQVFSDEEAFLSVIANGTK
;
A
#
# COMPACT_ATOMS: atom_id res chain seq x y z
N THR A 1 10.62 9.77 10.39
CA THR A 1 10.47 8.72 9.38
C THR A 1 11.55 8.85 8.33
N ILE A 2 12.14 7.73 7.92
CA ILE A 2 13.13 7.66 6.84
C ILE A 2 12.71 6.54 5.88
N GLU A 3 12.81 6.77 4.57
CA GLU A 3 12.63 5.76 3.54
C GLU A 3 13.97 5.08 3.24
N THR A 4 13.95 3.76 3.00
CA THR A 4 15.14 2.96 2.72
C THR A 4 14.82 1.77 1.83
N ARG A 5 15.86 1.16 1.26
CA ARG A 5 15.78 -0.11 0.54
C ARG A 5 16.32 -1.23 1.44
N PRO A 6 15.97 -2.52 1.19
CA PRO A 6 16.39 -3.64 2.02
C PRO A 6 17.89 -3.73 2.23
N GLU A 7 18.69 -3.52 1.20
CA GLU A 7 20.15 -3.62 1.23
C GLU A 7 20.83 -2.62 2.19
N PHE A 8 20.16 -1.53 2.53
CA PHE A 8 20.67 -0.52 3.47
C PHE A 8 20.24 -0.74 4.92
N VAL A 9 19.56 -1.85 5.23
CA VAL A 9 19.19 -2.20 6.59
C VAL A 9 20.30 -3.05 7.23
N THR A 10 21.41 -2.41 7.56
CA THR A 10 22.52 -3.00 8.30
C THR A 10 22.43 -2.67 9.79
N ASP A 11 23.16 -3.41 10.64
CA ASP A 11 23.20 -3.15 12.10
C ASP A 11 23.75 -1.75 12.38
N GLN A 12 24.76 -1.31 11.64
CA GLN A 12 25.33 0.04 11.80
C GLN A 12 24.28 1.10 11.45
N ASN A 13 23.65 1.00 10.28
CA ASN A 13 22.63 1.96 9.87
C ASN A 13 21.43 1.98 10.82
N CYS A 14 21.07 0.85 11.42
CA CYS A 14 19.99 0.81 12.42
C CYS A 14 20.39 1.55 13.70
N ARG A 15 21.62 1.35 14.20
CA ARG A 15 22.15 2.09 15.37
C ARG A 15 22.19 3.59 15.12
N ASP A 16 22.75 4.00 13.98
CA ASP A 16 22.89 5.41 13.62
C ASP A 16 21.52 6.10 13.52
N ARG A 17 20.57 5.46 12.84
CA ARG A 17 19.19 5.97 12.73
C ARG A 17 18.49 6.08 14.10
N ARG A 18 18.74 5.11 15.00
CA ARG A 18 18.24 5.20 16.39
C ARG A 18 18.86 6.33 17.15
N ALA A 19 20.16 6.54 17.04
CA ALA A 19 20.86 7.66 17.65
C ALA A 19 20.34 9.02 17.14
N MET A 20 19.94 9.10 15.88
CA MET A 20 19.27 10.28 15.28
C MET A 20 17.81 10.48 15.72
N GLY A 21 17.26 9.60 16.56
CA GLY A 21 15.85 9.67 17.00
C GLY A 21 14.83 9.15 15.98
N VAL A 22 15.25 8.40 14.96
CA VAL A 22 14.32 7.79 14.01
C VAL A 22 13.54 6.67 14.70
N THR A 23 12.22 6.68 14.56
CA THR A 23 11.32 5.68 15.15
C THR A 23 10.60 4.84 14.11
N ARG A 24 10.54 5.29 12.84
CA ARG A 24 9.81 4.65 11.77
C ARG A 24 10.61 4.61 10.48
N ILE A 25 10.59 3.46 9.82
CA ILE A 25 11.23 3.22 8.52
C ILE A 25 10.16 2.92 7.49
N GLU A 26 10.29 3.46 6.29
CA GLU A 26 9.48 3.13 5.12
C GLU A 26 10.30 2.31 4.14
N MET A 27 9.73 1.25 3.60
CA MET A 27 10.42 0.33 2.70
C MET A 27 9.60 0.01 1.46
N GLY A 28 10.21 0.14 0.29
CA GLY A 28 9.61 -0.24 -0.98
C GLY A 28 9.72 -1.76 -1.21
N VAL A 29 8.74 -2.52 -0.73
CA VAL A 29 8.62 -3.97 -0.99
C VAL A 29 8.10 -4.22 -2.40
N GLN A 30 7.04 -3.53 -2.79
CA GLN A 30 6.37 -3.48 -4.07
C GLN A 30 5.56 -4.74 -4.42
N SER A 31 6.14 -5.93 -4.36
CA SER A 31 5.54 -7.24 -4.59
C SER A 31 6.23 -8.30 -3.72
N THR A 32 5.60 -9.44 -3.52
CA THR A 32 6.20 -10.64 -2.91
C THR A 32 6.58 -11.68 -3.96
N ASP A 33 6.28 -11.44 -5.24
CA ASP A 33 6.64 -12.30 -6.38
C ASP A 33 8.02 -11.89 -6.93
N ASP A 34 9.03 -12.72 -6.71
CA ASP A 34 10.41 -12.44 -7.13
C ASP A 34 10.53 -12.29 -8.65
N ALA A 35 9.74 -13.03 -9.44
CA ALA A 35 9.73 -12.86 -10.89
C ALA A 35 9.20 -11.48 -11.32
N VAL A 36 8.20 -10.97 -10.62
CA VAL A 36 7.71 -9.60 -10.85
C VAL A 36 8.76 -8.59 -10.43
N LEU A 37 9.44 -8.79 -9.29
CA LEU A 37 10.53 -7.91 -8.83
C LEU A 37 11.67 -7.84 -9.84
N ASP A 38 12.06 -8.98 -10.42
CA ASP A 38 13.12 -9.07 -11.45
C ASP A 38 12.74 -8.34 -12.73
N LEU A 39 11.53 -8.58 -13.25
CA LEU A 39 11.01 -7.90 -14.44
C LEU A 39 10.99 -6.37 -14.29
N ASN A 40 10.78 -5.89 -13.06
CA ASN A 40 10.78 -4.46 -12.73
C ASN A 40 12.12 -3.96 -12.18
N LYS A 41 13.20 -4.76 -12.31
CA LYS A 41 14.57 -4.39 -11.95
C LYS A 41 14.71 -3.84 -10.53
N ARG A 42 14.01 -4.45 -9.57
CA ARG A 42 14.00 -3.96 -8.18
C ARG A 42 15.34 -4.15 -7.47
N GLY A 43 16.16 -5.12 -7.89
CA GLY A 43 17.49 -5.39 -7.34
C GLY A 43 17.46 -6.01 -5.94
N HIS A 44 16.32 -6.53 -5.50
CA HIS A 44 16.16 -7.32 -4.28
C HIS A 44 14.98 -8.29 -4.46
N HIS A 45 15.00 -9.38 -3.72
CA HIS A 45 13.96 -10.40 -3.65
C HIS A 45 13.27 -10.38 -2.28
N LEU A 46 12.23 -11.18 -2.12
CA LEU A 46 11.48 -11.28 -0.88
C LEU A 46 12.37 -11.66 0.31
N ALA A 47 13.34 -12.54 0.11
CA ALA A 47 14.26 -12.98 1.16
C ALA A 47 15.10 -11.83 1.76
N GLU A 48 15.52 -10.86 0.95
CA GLU A 48 16.23 -9.66 1.42
C GLU A 48 15.29 -8.74 2.20
N VAL A 49 14.05 -8.61 1.75
CA VAL A 49 13.00 -7.84 2.46
C VAL A 49 12.73 -8.45 3.84
N GLU A 50 12.56 -9.76 3.92
CA GLU A 50 12.34 -10.48 5.20
C GLU A 50 13.47 -10.23 6.20
N LYS A 51 14.72 -10.40 5.76
CA LYS A 51 15.90 -10.14 6.60
C LYS A 51 15.93 -8.69 7.08
N ALA A 52 15.65 -7.74 6.19
CA ALA A 52 15.64 -6.33 6.53
C ALA A 52 14.53 -5.98 7.54
N LEU A 53 13.30 -6.42 7.32
CA LEU A 53 12.18 -6.14 8.22
C LEU A 53 12.33 -6.85 9.58
N HIS A 54 12.86 -8.08 9.59
CA HIS A 54 13.22 -8.76 10.85
C HIS A 54 14.23 -7.94 11.65
N LYS A 55 15.29 -7.44 11.00
CA LYS A 55 16.29 -6.59 11.64
C LYS A 55 15.69 -5.28 12.15
N LEU A 56 14.82 -4.63 11.40
CA LEU A 56 14.13 -3.41 11.86
C LEU A 56 13.37 -3.65 13.17
N ARG A 57 12.70 -4.81 13.31
CA ARG A 57 12.01 -5.19 14.56
C ARG A 57 12.97 -5.39 15.71
N GLN A 58 14.12 -6.05 15.48
CA GLN A 58 15.15 -6.23 16.52
C GLN A 58 15.64 -4.89 17.08
N TYR A 59 15.68 -3.85 16.23
CA TYR A 59 16.02 -2.49 16.63
C TYR A 59 14.79 -1.65 17.06
N ALA A 60 13.64 -2.28 17.28
CA ALA A 60 12.39 -1.66 17.73
C ALA A 60 11.90 -0.50 16.83
N PHE A 61 12.15 -0.56 15.52
CA PHE A 61 11.51 0.34 14.57
C PHE A 61 10.09 -0.11 14.26
N LYS A 62 9.18 0.86 14.14
CA LYS A 62 7.96 0.67 13.36
C LYS A 62 8.30 0.76 11.88
N PHE A 63 7.56 0.05 11.04
CA PHE A 63 7.80 0.16 9.62
C PHE A 63 6.52 0.21 8.79
N SER A 64 6.61 0.96 7.70
CA SER A 64 5.63 1.06 6.64
C SER A 64 6.17 0.38 5.40
N ILE A 65 5.35 -0.41 4.71
CA ILE A 65 5.73 -0.98 3.41
C ILE A 65 4.94 -0.34 2.28
N HIS A 66 5.57 -0.25 1.11
CA HIS A 66 4.91 0.18 -0.11
C HIS A 66 4.62 -1.06 -0.97
N ILE A 67 3.39 -1.20 -1.43
CA ILE A 67 2.95 -2.23 -2.36
C ILE A 67 2.47 -1.56 -3.65
N MET A 68 2.88 -2.09 -4.79
CA MET A 68 2.57 -1.56 -6.12
C MET A 68 1.82 -2.60 -6.97
N PRO A 69 0.50 -2.65 -6.91
CA PRO A 69 -0.28 -3.47 -7.83
C PRO A 69 -0.11 -3.01 -9.29
N GLY A 70 -0.23 -3.96 -10.21
CA GLY A 70 -0.13 -3.69 -11.64
C GLY A 70 1.30 -3.50 -12.13
N LEU A 71 2.33 -4.01 -11.45
CA LEU A 71 3.69 -4.04 -11.96
C LEU A 71 3.79 -4.91 -13.23
N TYR A 72 4.76 -4.63 -14.09
CA TYR A 72 5.00 -5.46 -15.28
C TYR A 72 5.22 -6.92 -14.91
N GLY A 73 4.45 -7.82 -15.52
CA GLY A 73 4.45 -9.25 -15.22
C GLY A 73 3.56 -9.67 -14.03
N SER A 74 2.88 -8.71 -13.37
CA SER A 74 1.87 -9.03 -12.36
C SER A 74 0.50 -9.30 -13.00
N THR A 75 -0.40 -9.87 -12.20
CA THR A 75 -1.82 -10.07 -12.51
C THR A 75 -2.65 -9.71 -11.29
N LEU A 76 -3.96 -9.57 -11.46
CA LEU A 76 -4.89 -9.32 -10.36
C LEU A 76 -4.70 -10.32 -9.20
N GLU A 77 -4.55 -11.61 -9.53
CA GLU A 77 -4.36 -12.70 -8.55
C GLU A 77 -3.03 -12.58 -7.82
N LYS A 78 -1.93 -12.27 -8.53
CA LYS A 78 -0.61 -12.06 -7.95
C LYS A 78 -0.59 -10.84 -7.02
N ASP A 79 -1.27 -9.78 -7.42
CA ASP A 79 -1.38 -8.57 -6.62
C ASP A 79 -2.14 -8.84 -5.31
N ILE A 80 -3.27 -9.55 -5.36
CA ILE A 80 -4.01 -9.98 -4.16
C ILE A 80 -3.16 -10.94 -3.32
N GLN A 81 -2.45 -11.88 -3.97
CA GLN A 81 -1.56 -12.83 -3.28
C GLN A 81 -0.44 -12.11 -2.53
N THR A 82 0.12 -11.04 -3.11
CA THR A 82 1.12 -10.20 -2.42
C THR A 82 0.60 -9.71 -1.05
N PHE A 83 -0.64 -9.28 -0.94
CA PHE A 83 -1.21 -8.87 0.35
C PHE A 83 -1.39 -10.08 1.30
N ARG A 84 -1.79 -11.23 0.80
CA ARG A 84 -1.88 -12.45 1.63
C ARG A 84 -0.53 -12.85 2.19
N ASP A 85 0.50 -12.86 1.35
CA ASP A 85 1.86 -13.19 1.76
C ASP A 85 2.39 -12.22 2.82
N VAL A 86 2.15 -10.92 2.64
CA VAL A 86 2.55 -9.88 3.60
C VAL A 86 2.00 -10.16 5.00
N TYR A 87 0.79 -10.66 5.14
CA TYR A 87 0.18 -10.91 6.46
C TYR A 87 0.31 -12.36 6.93
N ALA A 88 0.54 -13.31 6.04
CA ALA A 88 0.88 -14.69 6.40
C ALA A 88 2.33 -14.80 6.91
N ASN A 89 3.25 -14.07 6.29
CA ASN A 89 4.66 -14.10 6.63
C ASN A 89 4.94 -13.42 7.98
N PRO A 90 5.55 -14.13 8.96
CA PRO A 90 5.79 -13.59 10.30
C PRO A 90 6.74 -12.40 10.34
N TYR A 91 7.62 -12.26 9.34
CA TYR A 91 8.61 -11.18 9.27
C TYR A 91 8.06 -9.91 8.62
N LEU A 92 7.05 -10.03 7.76
CA LEU A 92 6.46 -8.87 7.10
C LEU A 92 5.49 -8.13 8.04
N LYS A 93 4.25 -8.47 8.15
CA LYS A 93 3.23 -7.90 9.06
C LYS A 93 3.46 -6.42 9.43
N PRO A 94 3.35 -5.49 8.49
CA PRO A 94 3.73 -4.09 8.71
C PRO A 94 2.80 -3.37 9.69
N ASP A 95 3.34 -2.34 10.38
CA ASP A 95 2.53 -1.41 11.17
C ASP A 95 1.70 -0.48 10.26
N GLU A 96 2.25 -0.14 9.09
CA GLU A 96 1.61 0.73 8.12
C GLU A 96 1.82 0.20 6.69
N ILE A 97 0.89 0.51 5.80
CA ILE A 97 0.97 0.17 4.39
C ILE A 97 0.63 1.38 3.52
N LYS A 98 1.34 1.52 2.40
CA LYS A 98 1.00 2.42 1.32
C LYS A 98 0.67 1.61 0.08
N PHE A 99 -0.45 1.90 -0.52
CA PHE A 99 -0.97 1.26 -1.71
C PHE A 99 -0.77 2.19 -2.91
N TYR A 100 0.11 1.81 -3.83
CA TYR A 100 0.48 2.63 -4.98
C TYR A 100 0.29 1.87 -6.29
N PRO A 101 -0.92 1.87 -6.89
CA PRO A 101 -1.12 1.27 -8.19
C PRO A 101 -0.14 1.85 -9.21
N THR A 102 0.37 0.97 -10.07
CA THR A 102 1.34 1.34 -11.10
C THR A 102 0.68 2.21 -12.16
N SER A 103 1.33 3.30 -12.51
CA SER A 103 0.93 4.19 -13.60
C SER A 103 2.03 4.29 -14.65
N VAL A 104 1.67 4.41 -15.90
CA VAL A 104 2.60 4.59 -17.01
C VAL A 104 2.94 6.07 -17.17
N ILE A 105 4.20 6.41 -16.95
CA ILE A 105 4.71 7.77 -17.04
C ILE A 105 5.61 7.90 -18.26
N PRO A 106 5.51 8.98 -19.06
CA PRO A 106 6.37 9.20 -20.22
C PRO A 106 7.86 9.10 -19.87
N GLN A 107 8.68 8.70 -20.84
CA GLN A 107 10.14 8.58 -20.71
C GLN A 107 10.61 7.51 -19.69
N THR A 108 9.76 6.55 -19.35
CA THR A 108 10.14 5.38 -18.55
C THR A 108 10.21 4.14 -19.41
N GLU A 109 10.99 3.13 -18.99
CA GLU A 109 11.03 1.84 -19.68
C GLU A 109 9.64 1.16 -19.74
N LEU A 110 8.83 1.34 -18.69
CA LEU A 110 7.46 0.84 -18.67
C LEU A 110 6.59 1.50 -19.76
N TYR A 111 6.83 2.77 -20.06
CA TYR A 111 6.16 3.47 -21.18
C TYR A 111 6.55 2.87 -22.53
N GLU A 112 7.82 2.50 -22.72
CA GLU A 112 8.26 1.83 -23.94
C GLU A 112 7.60 0.45 -24.10
N LEU A 113 7.52 -0.34 -23.04
CA LEU A 113 6.81 -1.62 -23.03
C LEU A 113 5.32 -1.45 -23.35
N TYR A 114 4.69 -0.42 -22.81
CA TYR A 114 3.30 -0.09 -23.12
C TYR A 114 3.12 0.27 -24.59
N GLN A 115 3.98 1.14 -25.16
CA GLN A 115 3.94 1.52 -26.57
C GLN A 115 4.14 0.32 -27.52
N GLN A 116 4.91 -0.70 -27.08
CA GLN A 116 5.13 -1.93 -27.81
C GLN A 116 4.00 -2.96 -27.64
N GLY A 117 2.99 -2.66 -26.86
CA GLY A 117 1.90 -3.60 -26.55
C GLY A 117 2.31 -4.79 -25.68
N LYS A 118 3.46 -4.67 -24.97
CA LYS A 118 3.98 -5.72 -24.08
C LYS A 118 3.55 -5.56 -22.62
N TYR A 119 3.00 -4.42 -22.27
CA TYR A 119 2.48 -4.12 -20.95
C TYR A 119 1.09 -3.52 -21.07
N GLU A 120 0.17 -4.04 -20.29
CA GLU A 120 -1.18 -3.52 -20.13
C GLU A 120 -1.33 -2.94 -18.72
N PRO A 121 -1.67 -1.65 -18.59
CA PRO A 121 -1.81 -1.00 -17.30
C PRO A 121 -3.01 -1.53 -16.52
N ILE A 122 -2.86 -1.63 -15.22
CA ILE A 122 -3.95 -2.01 -14.31
C ILE A 122 -5.14 -1.04 -14.43
N THR A 123 -6.34 -1.58 -14.51
CA THR A 123 -7.59 -0.81 -14.65
C THR A 123 -8.10 -0.29 -13.31
N THR A 124 -8.98 0.70 -13.35
CA THR A 124 -9.66 1.22 -12.16
C THR A 124 -10.53 0.14 -11.49
N GLU A 125 -11.12 -0.74 -12.28
CA GLU A 125 -11.94 -1.88 -11.83
C GLU A 125 -11.10 -2.89 -11.06
N GLU A 126 -9.94 -3.27 -11.58
CA GLU A 126 -9.00 -4.17 -10.91
C GLU A 126 -8.45 -3.55 -9.61
N ILE A 127 -8.07 -2.28 -9.63
CA ILE A 127 -7.67 -1.54 -8.41
C ILE A 127 -8.80 -1.59 -7.36
N SER A 128 -10.05 -1.35 -7.78
CA SER A 128 -11.21 -1.42 -6.91
C SER A 128 -11.41 -2.82 -6.31
N GLU A 129 -11.18 -3.86 -7.10
CA GLU A 129 -11.32 -5.25 -6.65
C GLU A 129 -10.21 -5.63 -5.66
N ILE A 130 -8.96 -5.27 -5.93
CA ILE A 130 -7.85 -5.46 -4.99
C ILE A 130 -8.15 -4.78 -3.66
N ILE A 131 -8.55 -3.51 -3.68
CA ILE A 131 -8.87 -2.76 -2.46
C ILE A 131 -9.99 -3.43 -1.68
N LYS A 132 -11.10 -3.81 -2.32
CA LYS A 132 -12.22 -4.47 -1.65
C LYS A 132 -11.82 -5.78 -1.00
N THR A 133 -11.12 -6.64 -1.74
CA THR A 133 -10.68 -7.95 -1.26
C THR A 133 -9.68 -7.80 -0.11
N THR A 134 -8.67 -6.95 -0.29
CA THR A 134 -7.60 -6.79 0.71
C THR A 134 -8.10 -6.17 2.00
N PHE A 135 -8.92 -5.13 1.95
CA PHE A 135 -9.45 -4.47 3.15
C PHE A 135 -10.45 -5.32 3.91
N ARG A 136 -11.23 -6.13 3.19
CA ARG A 136 -12.26 -6.97 3.82
C ARG A 136 -11.68 -8.23 4.45
N GLU A 137 -10.74 -8.88 3.77
CA GLU A 137 -10.39 -10.27 4.05
C GLU A 137 -8.95 -10.46 4.52
N ILE A 138 -8.05 -9.51 4.24
CA ILE A 138 -6.61 -9.74 4.36
C ILE A 138 -5.96 -8.80 5.37
N ILE A 139 -6.17 -7.49 5.24
CA ILE A 139 -5.48 -6.49 6.07
C ILE A 139 -6.07 -6.49 7.49
N PRO A 140 -5.27 -6.84 8.52
CA PRO A 140 -5.77 -6.87 9.89
C PRO A 140 -6.01 -5.46 10.45
N PRO A 141 -6.88 -5.30 11.46
CA PRO A 141 -7.25 -4.00 12.05
C PRO A 141 -6.08 -3.19 12.60
N TYR A 142 -4.99 -3.83 13.02
CA TYR A 142 -3.83 -3.12 13.58
C TYR A 142 -2.99 -2.39 12.51
N THR A 143 -3.11 -2.75 11.24
CA THR A 143 -2.33 -2.10 10.17
C THR A 143 -2.98 -0.80 9.74
N ARG A 144 -2.25 0.29 9.86
CA ARG A 144 -2.68 1.60 9.35
C ARG A 144 -2.48 1.69 7.84
N ILE A 145 -3.50 2.13 7.12
CA ILE A 145 -3.36 2.52 5.72
C ILE A 145 -2.86 3.97 5.69
N LYS A 146 -1.57 4.15 5.44
CA LYS A 146 -0.96 5.48 5.44
C LYS A 146 -1.25 6.28 4.19
N ARG A 147 -1.38 5.60 3.04
CA ARG A 147 -1.81 6.19 1.78
C ARG A 147 -2.46 5.13 0.91
N LEU A 148 -3.68 5.40 0.47
CA LEU A 148 -4.42 4.47 -0.37
C LEU A 148 -4.00 4.56 -1.85
N ILE A 149 -3.75 5.77 -2.34
CA ILE A 149 -3.32 6.01 -3.74
C ILE A 149 -2.47 7.27 -3.75
N ARG A 150 -1.46 7.31 -4.61
CA ARG A 150 -0.67 8.52 -4.84
C ARG A 150 -1.36 9.37 -5.89
N ASP A 151 -1.61 10.62 -5.56
CA ASP A 151 -2.08 11.58 -6.55
C ASP A 151 -0.92 11.96 -7.48
N ILE A 152 -1.04 11.54 -8.73
CA ILE A 152 -0.14 11.94 -9.82
C ILE A 152 -0.99 12.84 -10.73
N PRO A 153 -0.50 14.02 -11.14
CA PRO A 153 -1.22 14.85 -12.08
C PRO A 153 -1.59 14.07 -13.34
N ALA A 154 -2.85 14.17 -13.77
CA ALA A 154 -3.34 13.41 -14.93
C ALA A 154 -2.53 13.73 -16.22
N THR A 155 -1.92 14.92 -16.28
CA THR A 155 -1.03 15.34 -17.37
C THR A 155 0.29 14.57 -17.43
N GLU A 156 0.69 13.92 -16.34
CA GLU A 156 1.92 13.12 -16.24
C GLU A 156 1.67 11.63 -16.48
N ILE A 157 0.41 11.20 -16.57
CA ILE A 157 0.03 9.79 -16.77
C ILE A 157 -0.31 9.55 -18.23
N SER A 158 0.44 8.69 -18.91
CA SER A 158 0.16 8.27 -20.29
C SER A 158 -0.86 7.14 -20.37
N ALA A 159 -0.86 6.25 -19.40
CA ALA A 159 -1.82 5.14 -19.31
C ALA A 159 -1.91 4.60 -17.87
N GLY A 160 -3.02 3.92 -17.58
CA GLY A 160 -3.40 3.46 -16.24
C GLY A 160 -4.60 4.26 -15.72
N SER A 161 -4.85 4.20 -14.43
CA SER A 161 -5.98 4.95 -13.84
C SER A 161 -5.68 6.46 -13.84
N ASN A 162 -6.31 7.20 -14.75
CA ASN A 162 -6.20 8.67 -14.86
C ASN A 162 -7.16 9.41 -13.92
N VAL A 163 -7.75 8.73 -12.97
CA VAL A 163 -8.72 9.33 -12.05
C VAL A 163 -7.97 10.09 -10.98
N THR A 164 -7.92 11.41 -11.08
CA THR A 164 -7.20 12.30 -10.15
C THR A 164 -7.70 12.24 -8.71
N ASN A 165 -8.96 11.80 -8.51
CA ASN A 165 -9.59 11.59 -7.21
C ASN A 165 -9.94 10.13 -6.93
N LEU A 166 -9.13 9.18 -7.45
CA LEU A 166 -9.38 7.75 -7.32
C LEU A 166 -9.49 7.31 -5.85
N SER A 167 -8.67 7.87 -4.98
CA SER A 167 -8.76 7.65 -3.54
C SER A 167 -10.16 8.01 -3.01
N GLN A 168 -10.67 9.19 -3.33
CA GLN A 168 -12.01 9.64 -2.92
C GLN A 168 -13.10 8.74 -3.51
N LEU A 169 -13.03 8.41 -4.80
CA LEU A 169 -14.01 7.53 -5.45
C LEU A 169 -14.04 6.14 -4.83
N MET A 170 -12.88 5.58 -4.48
CA MET A 170 -12.80 4.30 -3.79
C MET A 170 -13.43 4.39 -2.39
N HIS A 171 -13.19 5.48 -1.67
CA HIS A 171 -13.84 5.74 -0.39
C HIS A 171 -15.37 5.76 -0.52
N GLU A 172 -15.90 6.54 -1.44
CA GLU A 172 -17.35 6.65 -1.66
C GLU A 172 -17.98 5.32 -2.07
N LYS A 173 -17.33 4.56 -2.97
CA LYS A 173 -17.80 3.22 -3.38
C LYS A 173 -17.81 2.24 -2.20
N LEU A 174 -16.76 2.24 -1.38
CA LEU A 174 -16.66 1.39 -0.21
C LEU A 174 -17.72 1.78 0.84
N LEU A 175 -17.88 3.07 1.13
CA LEU A 175 -18.88 3.56 2.06
C LEU A 175 -20.29 3.17 1.63
N LYS A 176 -20.68 3.42 0.37
CA LYS A 176 -22.01 3.06 -0.16
C LYS A 176 -22.29 1.55 -0.07
N LYS A 177 -21.30 0.73 -0.38
CA LYS A 177 -21.45 -0.72 -0.36
C LYS A 177 -21.58 -1.28 1.06
N TYR A 178 -20.87 -0.68 2.03
CA TYR A 178 -20.78 -1.18 3.40
C TYR A 178 -21.63 -0.42 4.42
N GLN A 179 -22.45 0.55 4.00
CA GLN A 179 -23.43 1.21 4.87
C GLN A 179 -24.41 0.24 5.57
N LYS A 180 -24.59 -0.96 5.02
CA LYS A 180 -25.41 -2.05 5.59
C LYS A 180 -24.59 -3.17 6.23
N ALA A 181 -23.27 -3.03 6.28
CA ALA A 181 -22.40 -4.08 6.83
C ALA A 181 -22.43 -4.06 8.37
N ASP A 182 -22.01 -5.18 8.94
CA ASP A 182 -21.90 -5.40 10.38
C ASP A 182 -21.17 -4.25 11.10
N ALA A 183 -21.62 -3.90 12.30
CA ALA A 183 -21.09 -2.77 13.06
C ALA A 183 -19.59 -2.90 13.34
N ASP A 184 -19.11 -4.11 13.61
CA ASP A 184 -17.68 -4.38 13.87
C ASP A 184 -16.81 -4.17 12.62
N PHE A 185 -17.30 -4.59 11.46
CA PHE A 185 -16.61 -4.35 10.20
C PHE A 185 -16.59 -2.86 9.85
N ARG A 186 -17.71 -2.16 10.07
CA ARG A 186 -17.79 -0.71 9.85
C ARG A 186 -16.79 0.04 10.72
N SER A 187 -16.71 -0.30 12.00
CA SER A 187 -15.78 0.33 12.94
C SER A 187 -14.33 0.13 12.52
N ALA A 188 -13.91 -1.09 12.19
CA ALA A 188 -12.55 -1.37 11.72
C ALA A 188 -12.23 -0.67 10.40
N PHE A 189 -13.19 -0.64 9.47
CA PHE A 189 -13.06 0.03 8.18
C PHE A 189 -12.94 1.54 8.35
N TYR A 190 -13.79 2.17 9.16
CA TYR A 190 -13.72 3.61 9.43
C TYR A 190 -12.45 4.00 10.17
N CYS A 191 -11.96 3.19 11.10
CA CYS A 191 -10.69 3.45 11.76
C CYS A 191 -9.52 3.44 10.76
N LYS A 192 -9.49 2.49 9.82
CA LYS A 192 -8.47 2.46 8.75
C LYS A 192 -8.58 3.67 7.84
N LEU A 193 -9.79 3.97 7.41
CA LEU A 193 -10.08 5.08 6.51
C LEU A 193 -9.73 6.44 7.14
N TYR A 194 -10.11 6.66 8.39
CA TYR A 194 -9.80 7.86 9.14
C TYR A 194 -8.30 8.07 9.32
N GLN A 195 -7.57 7.01 9.62
CA GLN A 195 -6.12 7.06 9.74
C GLN A 195 -5.43 7.46 8.43
N ASP A 196 -6.05 7.22 7.30
CA ASP A 196 -5.47 7.46 5.98
C ASP A 196 -5.77 8.87 5.45
N LEU A 197 -6.94 9.40 5.76
CA LEU A 197 -7.44 10.60 5.09
C LEU A 197 -6.89 11.91 5.62
N GLN A 198 -6.45 12.00 6.87
CA GLN A 198 -6.15 13.29 7.55
C GLN A 198 -7.16 14.43 7.26
N VAL A 199 -8.33 14.05 6.70
CA VAL A 199 -9.34 14.98 6.18
C VAL A 199 -10.22 15.53 7.30
N PHE A 200 -10.30 14.80 8.41
CA PHE A 200 -11.01 15.29 9.59
C PHE A 200 -9.99 15.90 10.55
N SER A 201 -9.78 17.20 10.43
CA SER A 201 -9.12 17.99 11.47
C SER A 201 -9.99 18.15 12.72
N ASP A 202 -11.19 17.58 12.70
CA ASP A 202 -12.20 17.73 13.73
C ASP A 202 -12.62 16.36 14.27
N GLU A 203 -12.16 16.06 15.49
CA GLU A 203 -12.45 14.83 16.22
C GLU A 203 -13.95 14.68 16.52
N GLU A 204 -14.69 15.78 16.69
CA GLU A 204 -16.13 15.76 16.92
C GLU A 204 -16.91 15.31 15.69
N ALA A 205 -16.49 15.71 14.48
CA ALA A 205 -17.11 15.27 13.24
C ALA A 205 -16.93 13.75 13.04
N PHE A 206 -15.76 13.20 13.38
CA PHE A 206 -15.49 11.76 13.34
C PHE A 206 -16.36 10.99 14.33
N LEU A 207 -16.44 11.43 15.58
CA LEU A 207 -17.27 10.79 16.61
C LEU A 207 -18.75 10.85 16.26
N SER A 208 -19.22 11.94 15.63
CA SER A 208 -20.60 12.06 15.17
C SER A 208 -20.94 11.07 14.04
N VAL A 209 -20.00 10.81 13.13
CA VAL A 209 -20.17 9.81 12.06
C VAL A 209 -20.24 8.40 12.63
N ILE A 210 -19.37 8.06 13.60
CA ILE A 210 -19.42 6.77 14.29
C ILE A 210 -20.73 6.63 15.08
N ALA A 211 -21.13 7.64 15.85
CA ALA A 211 -22.34 7.61 16.66
C ALA A 211 -23.63 7.49 15.82
N ASN A 212 -23.67 8.13 14.64
CA ASN A 212 -24.80 8.06 13.72
C ASN A 212 -24.81 6.80 12.84
N GLY A 213 -23.67 6.12 12.70
CA GLY A 213 -23.54 4.84 12.00
C GLY A 213 -23.94 3.62 12.81
N THR A 214 -24.20 3.80 14.13
CA THR A 214 -24.58 2.72 15.07
C THR A 214 -26.08 2.69 15.38
N LYS A 215 -26.91 3.42 14.63
CA LYS A 215 -28.39 3.35 14.71
C LYS A 215 -28.97 2.57 13.56
#